data_f5f6562e5f5d2d41962bc4f55c8b2de7
#
_entry.id   f5f6562e5f5d2d41962bc4f55c8b2de7
#
_cell.length_a   1.000
_cell.length_b   1.000
_cell.length_c   1.000
_cell.angle_alpha   90.00
_cell.angle_beta   90.00
_cell.angle_gamma   90.00
#
_symmetry.space_group_name_H-M   'P 1'
#
loop_
_entity.id
_entity.type
_entity.pdbx_description
1 polymer ?
#
loop_
_entity_poly.entity_id
_entity_poly.type
_entity_poly.pdbx_seq_one_letter_code
_entity_poly.pdbx_strand_id
1 'polypeptide(L)'
;MRSRNLLYIVCCLLFLTSCYNHGQQTTDAWDLTEHQIDSISFSTTHHYTQNYNFMVTADKLPLADALPDMAFDTLYVVRGERIVVADIQKVPADTIDSVWVKVAHDQITQGWIRESELLQGVSPDDPISQFIDVFSDTHLLVFMAICVLVGSAYAMRKLLRRKAYIVHFHDIDSSYPAMLCVLIAISATLYASIQMFGAESWRHYYFHPSLNPFALPFHLALFVASVWAIIIVAVAALDDVRHQLQTFDALLYLSGLAAVCAVDYVVFSIFTLYYIGYLLLIAYIAFAVWCYLRHPHYRYRCGQCGGKMKQKGTCPHCGAVNA
;
A
#
# COMPACT_ATOMS: atom_id res chain seq x y z
N MET A 1 -0.19 -0.17 -31.33
CA MET A 1 0.86 -0.94 -30.62
C MET A 1 0.84 -0.74 -29.09
N ARG A 2 0.33 0.39 -28.61
CA ARG A 2 0.33 0.81 -27.18
C ARG A 2 -0.50 -0.10 -26.25
N SER A 3 -1.71 -0.47 -26.62
CA SER A 3 -2.60 -1.31 -25.79
C SER A 3 -2.06 -2.73 -25.57
N ARG A 4 -1.27 -3.24 -26.51
CA ARG A 4 -0.72 -4.59 -26.45
C ARG A 4 0.39 -4.73 -25.41
N ASN A 5 1.24 -3.70 -25.25
CA ASN A 5 2.31 -3.70 -24.23
C ASN A 5 1.74 -3.56 -22.81
N LEU A 6 0.69 -2.73 -22.63
CA LEU A 6 -0.02 -2.62 -21.38
C LEU A 6 -0.68 -3.96 -20.97
N LEU A 7 -1.29 -4.66 -21.95
CA LEU A 7 -1.88 -5.98 -21.73
C LEU A 7 -0.82 -7.00 -21.26
N TYR A 8 0.38 -7.01 -21.87
CA TYR A 8 1.47 -7.88 -21.44
C TYR A 8 1.93 -7.59 -20.01
N ILE A 9 2.05 -6.31 -19.63
CA ILE A 9 2.43 -5.92 -18.25
C ILE A 9 1.37 -6.38 -17.27
N VAL A 10 0.09 -6.15 -17.56
CA VAL A 10 -1.03 -6.60 -16.71
C VAL A 10 -1.05 -8.13 -16.59
N CYS A 11 -0.85 -8.86 -17.70
CA CYS A 11 -0.76 -10.31 -17.66
C CYS A 11 0.43 -10.78 -16.82
N CYS A 12 1.62 -10.19 -16.96
CA CYS A 12 2.79 -10.53 -16.15
C CYS A 12 2.54 -10.26 -14.65
N LEU A 13 1.90 -9.15 -14.31
CA LEU A 13 1.55 -8.82 -12.92
C LEU A 13 0.53 -9.82 -12.35
N LEU A 14 -0.47 -10.24 -13.12
CA LEU A 14 -1.44 -11.25 -12.71
C LEU A 14 -0.80 -12.64 -12.51
N PHE A 15 0.21 -13.00 -13.30
CA PHE A 15 0.96 -14.26 -13.09
C PHE A 15 1.80 -14.23 -11.81
N LEU A 16 2.31 -13.07 -11.39
CA LEU A 16 3.06 -12.93 -10.13
C LEU A 16 2.18 -13.15 -8.89
N THR A 17 0.87 -12.90 -8.97
CA THR A 17 -0.06 -13.14 -7.84
C THR A 17 -0.38 -14.61 -7.62
N SER A 18 -0.15 -15.46 -8.63
CA SER A 18 -0.49 -16.90 -8.57
C SER A 18 0.39 -17.69 -7.60
N CYS A 19 1.58 -17.20 -7.24
CA CYS A 19 2.50 -17.87 -6.34
C CYS A 19 2.21 -17.64 -4.84
N TYR A 20 1.25 -16.78 -4.51
CA TYR A 20 0.97 -16.36 -3.12
C TYR A 20 -0.27 -17.04 -2.52
N ASN A 21 -0.58 -18.25 -2.93
CA ASN A 21 -1.74 -18.97 -2.43
C ASN A 21 -1.32 -19.95 -1.32
N HIS A 22 -1.34 -19.50 -0.05
CA HIS A 22 -1.35 -20.40 1.09
C HIS A 22 -2.76 -21.04 1.14
N GLY A 23 -2.88 -22.25 0.60
CA GLY A 23 -4.11 -23.02 0.70
C GLY A 23 -4.43 -23.29 2.17
N GLN A 24 -5.47 -22.68 2.70
CA GLN A 24 -6.12 -23.16 3.92
C GLN A 24 -6.61 -24.58 3.65
N GLN A 25 -5.95 -25.57 4.26
CA GLN A 25 -6.49 -26.93 4.33
C GLN A 25 -7.74 -26.87 5.21
N THR A 26 -8.90 -26.98 4.59
CA THR A 26 -10.15 -27.26 5.30
C THR A 26 -10.09 -28.70 5.78
N THR A 27 -9.59 -28.92 6.99
CA THR A 27 -9.73 -30.18 7.70
C THR A 27 -11.16 -30.25 8.24
N ASP A 28 -11.86 -31.34 7.92
CA ASP A 28 -13.20 -31.60 8.45
C ASP A 28 -13.15 -31.63 9.99
N ALA A 29 -14.04 -30.87 10.64
CA ALA A 29 -14.04 -30.61 12.07
C ALA A 29 -14.22 -31.85 12.97
N TRP A 30 -14.46 -33.03 12.41
CA TRP A 30 -14.80 -34.26 13.12
C TRP A 30 -13.60 -35.12 13.55
N ASP A 31 -12.39 -34.86 13.03
CA ASP A 31 -11.18 -35.66 13.28
C ASP A 31 -10.05 -34.85 13.97
N LEU A 32 -10.35 -33.67 14.55
CA LEU A 32 -9.33 -32.83 15.17
C LEU A 32 -9.02 -33.29 16.60
N THR A 33 -7.74 -33.41 16.93
CA THR A 33 -7.29 -33.62 18.30
C THR A 33 -7.50 -32.35 19.14
N GLU A 34 -7.61 -32.48 20.48
CA GLU A 34 -7.73 -31.33 21.39
C GLU A 34 -6.62 -30.27 21.15
N HIS A 35 -5.39 -30.73 20.93
CA HIS A 35 -4.25 -29.84 20.63
C HIS A 35 -4.43 -29.08 19.31
N GLN A 36 -5.03 -29.68 18.29
CA GLN A 36 -5.35 -29.00 17.03
C GLN A 36 -6.47 -27.99 17.20
N ILE A 37 -7.49 -28.30 18.02
CA ILE A 37 -8.58 -27.38 18.36
C ILE A 37 -8.03 -26.17 19.11
N ASP A 38 -7.14 -26.37 20.09
CA ASP A 38 -6.49 -25.28 20.82
C ASP A 38 -5.60 -24.42 19.93
N SER A 39 -4.86 -25.03 19.01
CA SER A 39 -4.03 -24.32 18.04
C SER A 39 -4.86 -23.48 17.06
N ILE A 40 -6.00 -24.02 16.56
CA ILE A 40 -6.92 -23.31 15.69
C ILE A 40 -7.59 -22.16 16.45
N SER A 41 -8.05 -22.41 17.68
CA SER A 41 -8.63 -21.38 18.56
C SER A 41 -7.63 -20.26 18.84
N PHE A 42 -6.39 -20.60 19.10
CA PHE A 42 -5.31 -19.61 19.30
C PHE A 42 -5.06 -18.81 18.02
N SER A 43 -4.93 -19.48 16.88
CA SER A 43 -4.72 -18.83 15.57
C SER A 43 -5.83 -17.84 15.22
N THR A 44 -7.08 -18.14 15.57
CA THR A 44 -8.20 -17.23 15.26
C THR A 44 -8.19 -15.97 16.12
N THR A 45 -7.69 -16.05 17.35
CA THR A 45 -7.62 -14.90 18.28
C THR A 45 -6.32 -14.12 18.19
N HIS A 46 -5.20 -14.79 17.98
CA HIS A 46 -3.86 -14.19 18.01
C HIS A 46 -3.23 -14.02 16.62
N HIS A 47 -3.82 -14.62 15.56
CA HIS A 47 -3.43 -14.54 14.14
C HIS A 47 -2.09 -15.18 13.78
N TYR A 48 -1.42 -15.89 14.68
CA TYR A 48 -0.21 -16.67 14.42
C TYR A 48 -0.26 -18.02 15.15
N THR A 49 0.66 -18.93 14.81
CA THR A 49 0.75 -20.27 15.41
C THR A 49 2.21 -20.66 15.61
N GLN A 50 2.44 -21.86 16.11
CA GLN A 50 3.77 -22.48 16.06
C GLN A 50 4.30 -22.51 14.61
N ASN A 51 5.61 -22.37 14.45
CA ASN A 51 6.35 -22.24 13.18
C ASN A 51 6.06 -20.94 12.40
N TYR A 52 5.40 -19.96 13.02
CA TYR A 52 5.25 -18.64 12.41
C TYR A 52 6.57 -17.86 12.51
N ASN A 53 6.93 -17.16 11.42
CA ASN A 53 8.17 -16.41 11.34
C ASN A 53 7.94 -14.92 11.59
N PHE A 54 8.79 -14.34 12.44
CA PHE A 54 8.83 -12.92 12.71
C PHE A 54 10.21 -12.34 12.38
N MET A 55 10.25 -11.05 12.07
CA MET A 55 11.45 -10.24 11.99
C MET A 55 11.50 -9.30 13.19
N VAL A 56 12.65 -9.20 13.86
CA VAL A 56 12.83 -8.30 15.00
C VAL A 56 12.96 -6.86 14.52
N THR A 57 12.05 -6.00 14.99
CA THR A 57 12.01 -4.55 14.68
C THR A 57 12.57 -3.69 15.82
N ALA A 58 12.50 -4.20 17.07
CA ALA A 58 13.12 -3.56 18.22
C ALA A 58 14.64 -3.63 18.14
N ASP A 59 15.34 -2.67 18.74
CA ASP A 59 16.83 -2.67 18.76
C ASP A 59 17.39 -3.92 19.44
N LYS A 60 16.73 -4.36 20.52
CA LYS A 60 17.02 -5.60 21.26
C LYS A 60 15.73 -6.20 21.76
N LEU A 61 15.51 -7.47 21.51
CA LEU A 61 14.39 -8.25 22.03
C LEU A 61 14.90 -9.15 23.17
N PRO A 62 14.48 -8.94 24.42
CA PRO A 62 14.89 -9.77 25.54
C PRO A 62 14.15 -11.11 25.53
N LEU A 63 14.86 -12.20 25.72
CA LEU A 63 14.33 -13.55 25.82
C LEU A 63 14.78 -14.16 27.17
N ALA A 64 13.84 -14.65 27.97
CA ALA A 64 14.14 -15.40 29.17
C ALA A 64 14.47 -16.86 28.83
N ASP A 65 15.46 -17.44 29.48
CA ASP A 65 15.88 -18.84 29.25
C ASP A 65 14.80 -19.85 29.71
N ALA A 66 13.95 -19.47 30.66
CA ALA A 66 12.85 -20.28 31.17
C ALA A 66 11.60 -19.43 31.43
N LEU A 67 10.51 -20.09 31.78
CA LEU A 67 9.26 -19.45 32.22
C LEU A 67 9.46 -18.68 33.55
N PRO A 68 8.56 -17.73 33.91
CA PRO A 68 8.78 -16.72 34.96
C PRO A 68 9.29 -17.23 36.31
N ASP A 69 8.87 -18.42 36.71
CA ASP A 69 9.27 -19.00 38.00
C ASP A 69 10.66 -19.64 38.00
N MET A 70 11.31 -19.78 36.85
CA MET A 70 12.57 -20.49 36.65
C MET A 70 13.59 -19.74 35.78
N ALA A 71 13.32 -18.49 35.39
CA ALA A 71 14.20 -17.74 34.53
C ALA A 71 15.43 -17.23 35.29
N PHE A 72 16.64 -17.57 34.81
CA PHE A 72 17.92 -17.19 35.40
C PHE A 72 18.77 -16.27 34.54
N ASP A 73 18.55 -16.28 33.24
CA ASP A 73 19.35 -15.48 32.30
C ASP A 73 18.46 -14.84 31.22
N THR A 74 18.97 -13.78 30.61
CA THR A 74 18.29 -13.06 29.54
C THR A 74 19.17 -13.04 28.31
N LEU A 75 18.71 -13.68 27.25
CA LEU A 75 19.31 -13.62 25.92
C LEU A 75 18.70 -12.45 25.16
N TYR A 76 19.43 -11.97 24.16
CA TYR A 76 18.96 -10.86 23.33
C TYR A 76 19.06 -11.23 21.85
N VAL A 77 17.99 -10.93 21.11
CA VAL A 77 17.96 -10.96 19.65
C VAL A 77 17.99 -9.53 19.16
N VAL A 78 18.80 -9.23 18.16
CA VAL A 78 18.97 -7.86 17.67
C VAL A 78 18.10 -7.57 16.46
N ARG A 79 17.93 -6.28 16.18
CA ARG A 79 17.13 -5.78 15.07
C ARG A 79 17.54 -6.39 13.73
N GLY A 80 16.56 -6.82 12.93
CA GLY A 80 16.76 -7.40 11.61
C GLY A 80 17.00 -8.91 11.60
N GLU A 81 17.12 -9.53 12.78
CA GLU A 81 17.19 -10.99 12.87
C GLU A 81 15.80 -11.61 12.74
N ARG A 82 15.75 -12.80 12.18
CA ARG A 82 14.54 -13.61 12.02
C ARG A 82 14.42 -14.56 13.18
N ILE A 83 13.21 -14.69 13.69
CA ILE A 83 12.87 -15.63 14.76
C ILE A 83 11.66 -16.45 14.34
N VAL A 84 11.59 -17.67 14.83
CA VAL A 84 10.47 -18.59 14.64
C VAL A 84 9.77 -18.85 15.98
N VAL A 85 8.46 -18.92 15.98
CA VAL A 85 7.66 -19.35 17.14
C VAL A 85 7.85 -20.85 17.32
N ALA A 86 8.60 -21.23 18.35
CA ALA A 86 8.90 -22.64 18.66
C ALA A 86 7.80 -23.29 19.50
N ASP A 87 7.24 -22.56 20.48
CA ASP A 87 6.18 -23.06 21.36
C ASP A 87 5.34 -21.91 21.91
N ILE A 88 4.13 -22.22 22.36
CA ILE A 88 3.20 -21.25 22.97
C ILE A 88 2.61 -21.88 24.22
N GLN A 89 2.73 -21.20 25.36
CA GLN A 89 2.19 -21.68 26.63
C GLN A 89 1.31 -20.62 27.31
N LYS A 90 0.22 -21.07 27.88
CA LYS A 90 -0.65 -20.24 28.73
C LYS A 90 -0.22 -20.40 30.16
N VAL A 91 0.22 -19.31 30.79
CA VAL A 91 0.64 -19.22 32.21
C VAL A 91 -0.38 -18.36 32.95
N PRO A 92 -1.46 -18.95 33.50
CA PRO A 92 -2.52 -18.20 34.19
C PRO A 92 -2.05 -17.46 35.47
N ALA A 93 -0.88 -17.82 35.99
CA ALA A 93 -0.27 -17.18 37.16
C ALA A 93 0.34 -15.82 36.86
N ASP A 94 0.68 -15.51 35.57
CA ASP A 94 1.17 -14.19 35.17
C ASP A 94 -0.02 -13.21 35.05
N THR A 95 -0.03 -12.20 35.91
CA THR A 95 -1.09 -11.19 35.96
C THR A 95 -0.97 -10.11 34.89
N ILE A 96 0.18 -10.03 34.18
CA ILE A 96 0.45 -9.04 33.12
C ILE A 96 0.02 -9.60 31.79
N ASP A 97 0.47 -10.83 31.46
CA ASP A 97 0.13 -11.50 30.22
C ASP A 97 0.14 -13.02 30.44
N SER A 98 -0.99 -13.63 30.16
CA SER A 98 -1.16 -15.08 30.35
C SER A 98 -0.54 -15.92 29.23
N VAL A 99 -0.10 -15.30 28.12
CA VAL A 99 0.47 -15.99 26.96
C VAL A 99 1.97 -15.75 26.91
N TRP A 100 2.71 -16.85 26.99
CA TRP A 100 4.15 -16.88 26.84
C TRP A 100 4.52 -17.61 25.55
N VAL A 101 5.39 -17.00 24.76
CA VAL A 101 5.81 -17.49 23.46
C VAL A 101 7.29 -17.84 23.51
N LYS A 102 7.61 -19.07 23.18
CA LYS A 102 9.01 -19.47 22.96
C LYS A 102 9.40 -19.16 21.54
N VAL A 103 10.43 -18.33 21.38
CA VAL A 103 10.96 -17.99 20.08
C VAL A 103 12.40 -18.47 19.96
N ALA A 104 12.80 -18.81 18.75
CA ALA A 104 14.15 -19.27 18.45
C ALA A 104 14.68 -18.53 17.20
N HIS A 105 15.91 -18.01 17.32
CA HIS A 105 16.67 -17.50 16.20
C HIS A 105 17.55 -18.63 15.60
N ASP A 106 18.21 -19.38 16.47
CA ASP A 106 19.02 -20.54 16.16
C ASP A 106 18.92 -21.61 17.27
N GLN A 107 19.73 -22.65 17.21
CA GLN A 107 19.72 -23.74 18.22
C GLN A 107 20.16 -23.30 19.61
N ILE A 108 20.92 -22.21 19.73
CA ILE A 108 21.49 -21.71 20.98
C ILE A 108 20.66 -20.52 21.48
N THR A 109 20.27 -19.60 20.57
CA THR A 109 19.53 -18.39 20.89
C THR A 109 18.02 -18.66 20.77
N GLN A 110 17.48 -19.18 21.87
CA GLN A 110 16.05 -19.43 22.02
C GLN A 110 15.62 -19.09 23.45
N GLY A 111 14.41 -18.63 23.62
CA GLY A 111 13.90 -18.27 24.94
C GLY A 111 12.42 -17.90 24.92
N TRP A 112 11.92 -17.59 26.12
CA TRP A 112 10.54 -17.24 26.36
C TRP A 112 10.36 -15.72 26.46
N ILE A 113 9.27 -15.24 25.96
CA ILE A 113 8.87 -13.83 26.05
C ILE A 113 7.35 -13.75 26.17
N ARG A 114 6.84 -12.72 26.86
CA ARG A 114 5.40 -12.43 26.88
C ARG A 114 4.92 -12.04 25.49
N GLU A 115 3.73 -12.45 25.11
CA GLU A 115 3.14 -12.12 23.81
C GLU A 115 3.07 -10.61 23.58
N SER A 116 2.62 -9.86 24.58
CA SER A 116 2.50 -8.41 24.50
C SER A 116 3.84 -7.71 24.24
N GLU A 117 4.93 -8.19 24.82
CA GLU A 117 6.29 -7.68 24.60
C GLU A 117 6.83 -8.13 23.22
N LEU A 118 6.57 -9.38 22.84
CA LEU A 118 6.95 -9.91 21.53
C LEU A 118 6.33 -9.08 20.40
N LEU A 119 5.01 -8.92 20.40
CA LEU A 119 4.27 -8.25 19.32
C LEU A 119 4.58 -6.75 19.20
N GLN A 120 5.15 -6.12 20.23
CA GLN A 120 5.66 -4.76 20.15
C GLN A 120 7.04 -4.66 19.50
N GLY A 121 7.82 -5.75 19.57
CA GLY A 121 9.22 -5.79 19.12
C GLY A 121 9.45 -6.52 17.81
N VAL A 122 8.42 -7.07 17.18
CA VAL A 122 8.54 -7.85 15.95
C VAL A 122 7.48 -7.50 14.92
N SER A 123 7.77 -7.79 13.65
CA SER A 123 6.79 -7.80 12.55
C SER A 123 6.76 -9.17 11.88
N PRO A 124 5.67 -9.55 11.21
CA PRO A 124 5.64 -10.75 10.37
C PRO A 124 6.78 -10.74 9.36
N ASP A 125 7.45 -11.89 9.15
CA ASP A 125 8.51 -12.03 8.14
C ASP A 125 7.89 -12.16 6.73
N ASP A 126 7.17 -11.13 6.33
CA ASP A 126 6.53 -11.01 5.03
C ASP A 126 6.76 -9.61 4.46
N PRO A 127 7.15 -9.49 3.17
CA PRO A 127 7.43 -8.20 2.56
C PRO A 127 6.23 -7.21 2.59
N ILE A 128 5.00 -7.73 2.54
CA ILE A 128 3.79 -6.89 2.56
C ILE A 128 3.57 -6.34 3.96
N SER A 129 3.72 -7.18 4.99
CA SER A 129 3.58 -6.78 6.39
C SER A 129 4.65 -5.76 6.77
N GLN A 130 5.89 -5.97 6.35
CA GLN A 130 6.99 -5.02 6.55
C GLN A 130 6.73 -3.69 5.82
N PHE A 131 6.19 -3.74 4.60
CA PHE A 131 5.79 -2.53 3.88
C PHE A 131 4.67 -1.79 4.62
N ILE A 132 3.68 -2.51 5.16
CA ILE A 132 2.60 -1.95 5.98
C ILE A 132 3.19 -1.24 7.21
N ASP A 133 4.15 -1.85 7.92
CA ASP A 133 4.79 -1.24 9.09
C ASP A 133 5.45 0.09 8.77
N VAL A 134 6.25 0.12 7.69
CA VAL A 134 6.91 1.36 7.25
C VAL A 134 5.89 2.46 6.91
N PHE A 135 4.79 2.10 6.25
CA PHE A 135 3.76 3.08 5.85
C PHE A 135 2.72 3.36 6.95
N SER A 136 2.63 2.52 7.97
CA SER A 136 1.75 2.73 9.13
C SER A 136 2.38 3.66 10.17
N ASP A 137 3.69 3.89 10.12
CA ASP A 137 4.35 4.87 10.99
C ASP A 137 3.91 6.29 10.64
N THR A 138 2.99 6.80 11.47
CA THR A 138 2.41 8.14 11.30
C THR A 138 3.47 9.24 11.32
N HIS A 139 4.54 9.08 12.10
CA HIS A 139 5.63 10.06 12.16
C HIS A 139 6.41 10.10 10.86
N LEU A 140 6.69 8.93 10.28
CA LEU A 140 7.36 8.83 8.97
C LEU A 140 6.48 9.42 7.86
N LEU A 141 5.19 9.13 7.85
CA LEU A 141 4.24 9.66 6.86
C LEU A 141 4.15 11.18 6.92
N VAL A 142 4.01 11.76 8.12
CA VAL A 142 3.96 13.21 8.31
C VAL A 142 5.28 13.84 7.89
N PHE A 143 6.41 13.25 8.26
CA PHE A 143 7.74 13.74 7.86
C PHE A 143 7.90 13.69 6.33
N MET A 144 7.53 12.59 5.68
CA MET A 144 7.56 12.46 4.22
C MET A 144 6.66 13.51 3.54
N ALA A 145 5.45 13.70 4.04
CA ALA A 145 4.52 14.72 3.51
C ALA A 145 5.12 16.13 3.62
N ILE A 146 5.72 16.48 4.75
CA ILE A 146 6.40 17.78 4.95
C ILE A 146 7.57 17.92 3.97
N CYS A 147 8.42 16.90 3.81
CA CYS A 147 9.55 16.92 2.87
C CYS A 147 9.07 17.11 1.43
N VAL A 148 8.01 16.42 1.02
CA VAL A 148 7.41 16.54 -0.32
C VAL A 148 6.84 17.95 -0.53
N LEU A 149 6.13 18.51 0.45
CA LEU A 149 5.57 19.87 0.36
C LEU A 149 6.68 20.93 0.27
N VAL A 150 7.70 20.85 1.12
CA VAL A 150 8.84 21.80 1.11
C VAL A 150 9.63 21.68 -0.19
N GLY A 151 9.92 20.45 -0.64
CA GLY A 151 10.62 20.20 -1.90
C GLY A 151 9.84 20.73 -3.11
N SER A 152 8.52 20.51 -3.13
CA SER A 152 7.64 21.00 -4.20
C SER A 152 7.55 22.54 -4.20
N ALA A 153 7.40 23.15 -3.03
CA ALA A 153 7.37 24.61 -2.89
C ALA A 153 8.70 25.24 -3.34
N TYR A 154 9.84 24.64 -2.97
CA TYR A 154 11.15 25.10 -3.41
C TYR A 154 11.34 24.96 -4.93
N ALA A 155 10.99 23.81 -5.49
CA ALA A 155 11.04 23.56 -6.93
C ALA A 155 10.15 24.55 -7.70
N MET A 156 8.91 24.76 -7.23
CA MET A 156 7.98 25.71 -7.82
C MET A 156 8.53 27.14 -7.78
N ARG A 157 9.09 27.59 -6.63
CA ARG A 157 9.69 28.92 -6.50
C ARG A 157 10.89 29.11 -7.45
N LYS A 158 11.72 28.09 -7.60
CA LYS A 158 12.89 28.12 -8.50
C LYS A 158 12.48 28.21 -9.97
N LEU A 159 11.43 27.47 -10.37
CA LEU A 159 10.85 27.47 -11.69
C LEU A 159 10.22 28.82 -12.04
N LEU A 160 9.40 29.37 -11.14
CA LEU A 160 8.77 30.69 -11.31
C LEU A 160 9.81 31.79 -11.50
N ARG A 161 10.93 31.72 -10.74
CA ARG A 161 12.05 32.69 -10.86
C ARG A 161 12.78 32.58 -12.19
N ARG A 162 12.88 31.39 -12.79
CA ARG A 162 13.59 31.16 -14.06
C ARG A 162 12.72 31.40 -15.29
N LYS A 163 11.44 31.82 -15.14
CA LYS A 163 10.45 31.91 -16.23
C LYS A 163 10.36 30.61 -17.06
N ALA A 164 10.67 29.47 -16.42
CA ALA A 164 10.51 28.17 -17.05
C ALA A 164 9.02 27.92 -17.34
N TYR A 165 8.74 27.34 -18.49
CA TYR A 165 7.38 26.92 -18.82
C TYR A 165 6.96 25.83 -17.86
N ILE A 166 5.90 26.07 -17.08
CA ILE A 166 5.36 25.07 -16.16
C ILE A 166 4.35 24.25 -16.93
N VAL A 167 4.66 22.97 -17.12
CA VAL A 167 3.72 22.02 -17.73
C VAL A 167 2.54 21.82 -16.77
N HIS A 168 1.36 22.26 -17.19
CA HIS A 168 0.12 22.08 -16.45
C HIS A 168 -0.50 20.71 -16.73
N PHE A 169 -1.41 20.26 -15.87
CA PHE A 169 -2.19 19.03 -16.13
C PHE A 169 -2.94 19.07 -17.47
N HIS A 170 -3.24 20.27 -17.99
CA HIS A 170 -3.90 20.49 -19.27
C HIS A 170 -3.00 20.34 -20.49
N ASP A 171 -1.69 20.34 -20.31
CA ASP A 171 -0.73 20.26 -21.43
C ASP A 171 -0.51 18.81 -21.89
N ILE A 172 -0.92 17.85 -21.06
CA ILE A 172 -0.84 16.42 -21.35
C ILE A 172 -2.21 15.90 -21.79
N ASP A 173 -2.28 15.31 -22.98
CA ASP A 173 -3.50 14.68 -23.50
C ASP A 173 -3.69 13.28 -22.86
N SER A 174 -3.77 13.22 -21.52
CA SER A 174 -3.93 11.99 -20.76
C SER A 174 -4.85 12.22 -19.56
N SER A 175 -5.76 11.28 -19.31
CA SER A 175 -6.60 11.26 -18.11
C SER A 175 -5.97 10.45 -16.94
N TYR A 176 -4.90 9.69 -17.22
CA TYR A 176 -4.30 8.82 -16.20
C TYR A 176 -3.75 9.56 -14.97
N PRO A 177 -3.12 10.74 -15.08
CA PRO A 177 -2.68 11.48 -13.89
C PRO A 177 -3.84 11.87 -12.96
N ALA A 178 -4.94 12.37 -13.51
CA ALA A 178 -6.12 12.71 -12.73
C ALA A 178 -6.80 11.46 -12.12
N MET A 179 -6.87 10.38 -12.90
CA MET A 179 -7.39 9.09 -12.44
C MET A 179 -6.54 8.51 -11.30
N LEU A 180 -5.20 8.67 -11.37
CA LEU A 180 -4.29 8.25 -10.31
C LEU A 180 -4.58 8.98 -8.98
N CYS A 181 -4.75 10.30 -9.03
CA CYS A 181 -5.09 11.09 -7.85
C CYS A 181 -6.41 10.62 -7.21
N VAL A 182 -7.45 10.40 -8.03
CA VAL A 182 -8.74 9.89 -7.55
C VAL A 182 -8.61 8.50 -6.93
N LEU A 183 -7.87 7.59 -7.54
CA LEU A 183 -7.65 6.24 -7.01
C LEU A 183 -6.90 6.25 -5.69
N ILE A 184 -5.91 7.14 -5.53
CA ILE A 184 -5.21 7.31 -4.26
C ILE A 184 -6.14 7.84 -3.17
N ALA A 185 -6.98 8.82 -3.48
CA ALA A 185 -8.00 9.33 -2.55
C ALA A 185 -8.98 8.23 -2.12
N ILE A 186 -9.46 7.41 -3.06
CA ILE A 186 -10.32 6.25 -2.77
C ILE A 186 -9.60 5.24 -1.89
N SER A 187 -8.37 4.86 -2.24
CA SER A 187 -7.58 3.87 -1.49
C SER A 187 -7.28 4.35 -0.06
N ALA A 188 -6.92 5.63 0.11
CA ALA A 188 -6.67 6.24 1.42
C ALA A 188 -7.94 6.24 2.30
N THR A 189 -9.10 6.56 1.72
CA THR A 189 -10.39 6.51 2.42
C THR A 189 -10.77 5.08 2.80
N LEU A 190 -10.57 4.09 1.90
CA LEU A 190 -10.81 2.68 2.19
C LEU A 190 -9.90 2.18 3.33
N TYR A 191 -8.61 2.50 3.28
CA TYR A 191 -7.66 2.13 4.31
C TYR A 191 -8.07 2.66 5.69
N ALA A 192 -8.36 3.96 5.79
CA ALA A 192 -8.82 4.57 7.04
C ALA A 192 -10.15 3.95 7.52
N SER A 193 -11.07 3.65 6.60
CA SER A 193 -12.35 3.01 6.92
C SER A 193 -12.16 1.59 7.47
N ILE A 194 -11.23 0.81 6.90
CA ILE A 194 -10.91 -0.54 7.37
C ILE A 194 -10.33 -0.48 8.78
N GLN A 195 -9.43 0.46 9.05
CA GLN A 195 -8.88 0.64 10.39
C GLN A 195 -9.95 1.01 11.44
N MET A 196 -10.96 1.79 11.05
CA MET A 196 -12.03 2.22 11.96
C MET A 196 -13.08 1.12 12.20
N PHE A 197 -13.49 0.41 11.17
CA PHE A 197 -14.66 -0.49 11.22
C PHE A 197 -14.31 -1.96 11.09
N GLY A 198 -13.12 -2.29 10.61
CA GLY A 198 -12.66 -3.65 10.34
C GLY A 198 -11.27 -3.94 10.90
N ALA A 199 -10.96 -3.39 12.09
CA ALA A 199 -9.65 -3.52 12.71
C ALA A 199 -9.18 -4.99 12.84
N GLU A 200 -10.11 -5.89 13.18
CA GLU A 200 -9.83 -7.33 13.29
C GLU A 200 -9.47 -7.96 11.94
N SER A 201 -10.24 -7.63 10.90
CA SER A 201 -9.93 -8.09 9.54
C SER A 201 -8.60 -7.53 9.03
N TRP A 202 -8.27 -6.27 9.41
CA TRP A 202 -6.99 -5.67 9.09
C TRP A 202 -5.84 -6.38 9.80
N ARG A 203 -6.03 -6.69 11.10
CA ARG A 203 -5.04 -7.43 11.89
C ARG A 203 -4.79 -8.82 11.32
N HIS A 204 -5.84 -9.55 10.96
CA HIS A 204 -5.70 -10.83 10.26
C HIS A 204 -4.95 -10.70 8.94
N TYR A 205 -5.25 -9.67 8.14
CA TYR A 205 -4.55 -9.40 6.88
C TYR A 205 -3.08 -9.06 7.10
N TYR A 206 -2.74 -8.34 8.16
CA TYR A 206 -1.37 -8.00 8.51
C TYR A 206 -0.51 -9.22 8.79
N PHE A 207 -1.06 -10.23 9.48
CA PHE A 207 -0.35 -11.49 9.74
C PHE A 207 -0.37 -12.46 8.56
N HIS A 208 -1.41 -12.42 7.72
CA HIS A 208 -1.60 -13.30 6.57
C HIS A 208 -1.94 -12.49 5.31
N PRO A 209 -0.98 -11.68 4.81
CA PRO A 209 -1.26 -10.83 3.66
C PRO A 209 -1.49 -11.64 2.40
N SER A 210 -2.40 -11.18 1.55
CA SER A 210 -2.67 -11.77 0.24
C SER A 210 -2.86 -10.67 -0.80
N LEU A 211 -2.19 -10.82 -1.94
CA LEU A 211 -2.37 -9.94 -3.09
C LEU A 211 -3.58 -10.34 -3.96
N ASN A 212 -4.21 -11.46 -3.65
CA ASN A 212 -5.39 -11.93 -4.37
C ASN A 212 -6.66 -11.31 -3.77
N PRO A 213 -7.31 -10.34 -4.44
CA PRO A 213 -8.52 -9.71 -3.90
C PRO A 213 -9.70 -10.68 -3.77
N PHE A 214 -9.73 -11.78 -4.54
CA PHE A 214 -10.83 -12.75 -4.49
C PHE A 214 -10.78 -13.69 -3.28
N ALA A 215 -9.66 -13.75 -2.58
CA ALA A 215 -9.49 -14.58 -1.38
C ALA A 215 -9.75 -13.82 -0.07
N LEU A 216 -10.12 -12.53 -0.16
CA LEU A 216 -10.25 -11.62 0.98
C LEU A 216 -11.71 -11.23 1.24
N PRO A 217 -12.07 -10.83 2.48
CA PRO A 217 -13.34 -10.20 2.77
C PRO A 217 -13.57 -8.96 1.90
N PHE A 218 -14.83 -8.66 1.57
CA PHE A 218 -15.20 -7.65 0.57
C PHE A 218 -14.48 -6.29 0.73
N HIS A 219 -14.38 -5.78 1.95
CA HIS A 219 -13.73 -4.49 2.22
C HIS A 219 -12.22 -4.51 1.97
N LEU A 220 -11.53 -5.60 2.34
CA LEU A 220 -10.11 -5.81 2.03
C LEU A 220 -9.90 -6.11 0.53
N ALA A 221 -10.79 -6.88 -0.08
CA ALA A 221 -10.78 -7.14 -1.52
C ALA A 221 -10.83 -5.83 -2.33
N LEU A 222 -11.71 -4.91 -1.93
CA LEU A 222 -11.84 -3.61 -2.57
C LEU A 222 -10.58 -2.74 -2.38
N PHE A 223 -9.98 -2.78 -1.19
CA PHE A 223 -8.72 -2.08 -0.91
C PHE A 223 -7.58 -2.63 -1.78
N VAL A 224 -7.36 -3.95 -1.79
CA VAL A 224 -6.30 -4.59 -2.60
C VAL A 224 -6.53 -4.35 -4.09
N ALA A 225 -7.78 -4.41 -4.56
CA ALA A 225 -8.12 -4.08 -5.94
C ALA A 225 -7.80 -2.60 -6.28
N SER A 226 -8.04 -1.66 -5.34
CA SER A 226 -7.67 -0.25 -5.53
C SER A 226 -6.14 -0.06 -5.62
N VAL A 227 -5.36 -0.80 -4.83
CA VAL A 227 -3.89 -0.80 -4.91
C VAL A 227 -3.40 -1.31 -6.28
N TRP A 228 -3.98 -2.40 -6.78
CA TRP A 228 -3.68 -2.88 -8.14
C TRP A 228 -4.03 -1.85 -9.22
N ALA A 229 -5.18 -1.20 -9.08
CA ALA A 229 -5.60 -0.13 -10.00
C ALA A 229 -4.62 1.05 -9.97
N ILE A 230 -4.13 1.45 -8.79
CA ILE A 230 -3.09 2.49 -8.63
C ILE A 230 -1.82 2.11 -9.39
N ILE A 231 -1.32 0.89 -9.22
CA ILE A 231 -0.10 0.42 -9.90
C ILE A 231 -0.27 0.47 -11.43
N ILE A 232 -1.38 -0.05 -11.94
CA ILE A 232 -1.67 -0.08 -13.38
C ILE A 232 -1.77 1.33 -13.95
N VAL A 233 -2.51 2.22 -13.28
CA VAL A 233 -2.71 3.60 -13.74
C VAL A 233 -1.43 4.42 -13.58
N ALA A 234 -0.62 4.19 -12.54
CA ALA A 234 0.67 4.84 -12.36
C ALA A 234 1.64 4.50 -13.51
N VAL A 235 1.72 3.22 -13.90
CA VAL A 235 2.53 2.78 -15.05
C VAL A 235 2.01 3.41 -16.34
N ALA A 236 0.69 3.47 -16.55
CA ALA A 236 0.09 4.11 -17.72
C ALA A 236 0.37 5.63 -17.75
N ALA A 237 0.27 6.30 -16.61
CA ALA A 237 0.58 7.72 -16.47
C ALA A 237 2.07 8.00 -16.78
N LEU A 238 2.97 7.16 -16.25
CA LEU A 238 4.40 7.25 -16.50
C LEU A 238 4.73 7.10 -18.00
N ASP A 239 4.13 6.12 -18.66
CA ASP A 239 4.33 5.87 -20.08
C ASP A 239 3.83 7.04 -20.94
N ASP A 240 2.63 7.56 -20.65
CA ASP A 240 2.06 8.70 -21.37
C ASP A 240 2.87 9.98 -21.19
N VAL A 241 3.32 10.27 -19.98
CA VAL A 241 4.15 11.45 -19.67
C VAL A 241 5.48 11.37 -20.39
N ARG A 242 6.16 10.23 -20.37
CA ARG A 242 7.46 10.02 -21.06
C ARG A 242 7.35 10.13 -22.58
N HIS A 243 6.18 9.83 -23.14
CA HIS A 243 5.99 9.93 -24.60
C HIS A 243 5.58 11.34 -25.06
N GLN A 244 5.02 12.16 -24.18
CA GLN A 244 4.53 13.49 -24.53
C GLN A 244 5.50 14.61 -24.17
N LEU A 245 6.36 14.42 -23.17
CA LEU A 245 7.28 15.41 -22.64
C LEU A 245 8.74 15.02 -22.84
N GLN A 246 9.63 16.03 -22.88
CA GLN A 246 11.07 15.82 -22.79
C GLN A 246 11.44 15.29 -21.40
N THR A 247 12.56 14.59 -21.30
CA THR A 247 12.97 13.88 -20.07
C THR A 247 12.96 14.78 -18.83
N PHE A 248 13.46 16.02 -18.93
CA PHE A 248 13.49 16.95 -17.80
C PHE A 248 12.09 17.42 -17.39
N ASP A 249 11.25 17.77 -18.36
CA ASP A 249 9.86 18.21 -18.12
C ASP A 249 9.00 17.05 -17.61
N ALA A 250 9.24 15.84 -18.10
CA ALA A 250 8.60 14.63 -17.61
C ALA A 250 8.93 14.35 -16.15
N LEU A 251 10.22 14.44 -15.75
CA LEU A 251 10.65 14.29 -14.36
C LEU A 251 10.01 15.34 -13.45
N LEU A 252 9.95 16.58 -13.90
CA LEU A 252 9.36 17.67 -13.15
C LEU A 252 7.86 17.46 -12.96
N TYR A 253 7.15 17.07 -14.03
CA TYR A 253 5.73 16.78 -13.99
C TYR A 253 5.42 15.59 -13.07
N LEU A 254 6.17 14.49 -13.17
CA LEU A 254 6.00 13.30 -12.34
C LEU A 254 6.30 13.59 -10.86
N SER A 255 7.30 14.43 -10.55
CA SER A 255 7.55 14.84 -9.18
C SER A 255 6.41 15.69 -8.61
N GLY A 256 5.81 16.57 -9.42
CA GLY A 256 4.61 17.32 -9.05
C GLY A 256 3.40 16.42 -8.85
N LEU A 257 3.19 15.44 -9.73
CA LEU A 257 2.12 14.46 -9.60
C LEU A 257 2.29 13.62 -8.33
N ALA A 258 3.50 13.14 -8.04
CA ALA A 258 3.80 12.40 -6.81
C ALA A 258 3.53 13.25 -5.55
N ALA A 259 3.84 14.55 -5.60
CA ALA A 259 3.54 15.48 -4.51
C ALA A 259 2.02 15.61 -4.27
N VAL A 260 1.23 15.77 -5.34
CA VAL A 260 -0.23 15.82 -5.24
C VAL A 260 -0.78 14.52 -4.67
N CYS A 261 -0.32 13.37 -5.18
CA CYS A 261 -0.70 12.06 -4.69
C CYS A 261 -0.41 11.86 -3.19
N ALA A 262 0.76 12.32 -2.72
CA ALA A 262 1.13 12.26 -1.30
C ALA A 262 0.22 13.14 -0.43
N VAL A 263 -0.11 14.34 -0.89
CA VAL A 263 -1.06 15.24 -0.22
C VAL A 263 -2.45 14.62 -0.17
N ASP A 264 -2.94 14.10 -1.30
CA ASP A 264 -4.24 13.42 -1.37
C ASP A 264 -4.30 12.27 -0.37
N TYR A 265 -3.27 11.41 -0.31
CA TYR A 265 -3.22 10.30 0.64
C TYR A 265 -3.35 10.78 2.08
N VAL A 266 -2.55 11.77 2.50
CA VAL A 266 -2.56 12.31 3.87
C VAL A 266 -3.90 12.97 4.19
N VAL A 267 -4.41 13.81 3.29
CA VAL A 267 -5.69 14.52 3.47
C VAL A 267 -6.82 13.51 3.62
N PHE A 268 -6.97 12.57 2.70
CA PHE A 268 -8.08 11.63 2.74
C PHE A 268 -7.96 10.63 3.90
N SER A 269 -6.76 10.19 4.29
CA SER A 269 -6.56 9.36 5.47
C SER A 269 -7.01 10.09 6.75
N ILE A 270 -6.56 11.33 6.96
CA ILE A 270 -6.86 12.08 8.19
C ILE A 270 -8.34 12.48 8.24
N PHE A 271 -8.89 13.07 7.15
CA PHE A 271 -10.26 13.57 7.16
C PHE A 271 -11.30 12.43 7.23
N THR A 272 -10.96 11.23 6.79
CA THR A 272 -11.84 10.06 6.93
C THR A 272 -12.01 9.66 8.38
N LEU A 273 -11.00 9.79 9.23
CA LEU A 273 -11.11 9.53 10.67
C LEU A 273 -12.16 10.44 11.35
N TYR A 274 -12.42 11.61 10.79
CA TYR A 274 -13.46 12.55 11.27
C TYR A 274 -14.77 12.45 10.49
N TYR A 275 -14.97 11.41 9.66
CA TYR A 275 -16.13 11.21 8.77
C TYR A 275 -16.31 12.25 7.67
N ILE A 276 -15.59 13.37 7.70
CA ILE A 276 -15.62 14.43 6.68
C ILE A 276 -15.01 13.93 5.36
N GLY A 277 -14.08 13.00 5.43
CA GLY A 277 -13.41 12.43 4.26
C GLY A 277 -14.35 11.81 3.24
N TYR A 278 -15.47 11.22 3.67
CA TYR A 278 -16.45 10.64 2.74
C TYR A 278 -17.14 11.71 1.87
N LEU A 279 -17.54 12.82 2.47
CA LEU A 279 -18.13 13.95 1.75
C LEU A 279 -17.12 14.60 0.82
N LEU A 280 -15.88 14.75 1.32
CA LEU A 280 -14.77 15.30 0.55
C LEU A 280 -14.46 14.40 -0.65
N LEU A 281 -14.46 13.07 -0.49
CA LEU A 281 -14.23 12.11 -1.57
C LEU A 281 -15.30 12.23 -2.67
N ILE A 282 -16.58 12.30 -2.29
CA ILE A 282 -17.67 12.47 -3.25
C ILE A 282 -17.49 13.78 -4.03
N ALA A 283 -17.19 14.88 -3.34
CA ALA A 283 -16.93 16.16 -3.97
C ALA A 283 -15.71 16.12 -4.90
N TYR A 284 -14.66 15.44 -4.48
CA TYR A 284 -13.42 15.29 -5.27
C TYR A 284 -13.64 14.47 -6.55
N ILE A 285 -14.36 13.34 -6.46
CA ILE A 285 -14.74 12.54 -7.62
C ILE A 285 -15.65 13.36 -8.56
N ALA A 286 -16.65 14.04 -8.02
CA ALA A 286 -17.54 14.89 -8.83
C ALA A 286 -16.75 16.00 -9.55
N PHE A 287 -15.79 16.63 -8.87
CA PHE A 287 -14.89 17.63 -9.46
C PHE A 287 -14.01 17.03 -10.56
N ALA A 288 -13.40 15.86 -10.31
CA ALA A 288 -12.57 15.18 -11.31
C ALA A 288 -13.36 14.80 -12.57
N VAL A 289 -14.58 14.25 -12.39
CA VAL A 289 -15.48 13.93 -13.51
C VAL A 289 -15.90 15.19 -14.26
N TRP A 290 -16.23 16.24 -13.55
CA TRP A 290 -16.61 17.53 -14.14
C TRP A 290 -15.45 18.12 -14.97
N CYS A 291 -14.20 18.09 -14.42
CA CYS A 291 -13.02 18.51 -15.15
C CYS A 291 -12.80 17.65 -16.40
N TYR A 292 -12.94 16.32 -16.29
CA TYR A 292 -12.81 15.38 -17.40
C TYR A 292 -13.82 15.67 -18.52
N LEU A 293 -15.09 15.87 -18.17
CA LEU A 293 -16.15 16.15 -19.16
C LEU A 293 -15.99 17.52 -19.84
N ARG A 294 -15.41 18.49 -19.12
CA ARG A 294 -15.15 19.84 -19.70
C ARG A 294 -13.88 19.90 -20.54
N HIS A 295 -12.98 18.93 -20.40
CA HIS A 295 -11.72 18.93 -21.13
C HIS A 295 -11.99 18.63 -22.63
N PRO A 296 -11.54 19.49 -23.56
CA PRO A 296 -11.67 19.21 -24.99
C PRO A 296 -10.78 18.05 -25.36
N HIS A 297 -11.34 16.89 -25.65
CA HIS A 297 -10.61 15.73 -26.14
C HIS A 297 -10.19 15.94 -27.60
N TYR A 298 -8.92 16.23 -27.81
CA TYR A 298 -8.34 16.32 -29.17
C TYR A 298 -7.95 14.90 -29.63
N ARG A 299 -8.78 14.35 -30.50
CA ARG A 299 -8.63 12.95 -30.96
C ARG A 299 -7.69 12.80 -32.16
N TYR A 300 -7.44 13.90 -32.89
CA TYR A 300 -6.69 13.90 -34.14
C TYR A 300 -5.62 14.97 -34.13
N ARG A 301 -4.53 14.71 -34.88
CA ARG A 301 -3.52 15.72 -35.18
C ARG A 301 -3.50 15.96 -36.69
N CYS A 302 -3.36 17.20 -37.09
CA CYS A 302 -3.24 17.56 -38.49
C CYS A 302 -1.96 16.96 -39.09
N GLY A 303 -2.08 16.25 -40.19
CA GLY A 303 -0.92 15.64 -40.88
C GLY A 303 0.08 16.66 -41.42
N GLN A 304 -0.34 17.92 -41.68
CA GLN A 304 0.49 18.95 -42.27
C GLN A 304 1.15 19.88 -41.24
N CYS A 305 0.42 20.34 -40.21
CA CYS A 305 0.96 21.30 -39.23
C CYS A 305 1.11 20.70 -37.81
N GLY A 306 0.70 19.43 -37.58
CA GLY A 306 0.73 18.80 -36.25
C GLY A 306 -0.29 19.36 -35.25
N GLY A 307 -1.09 20.37 -35.64
CA GLY A 307 -2.07 21.01 -34.76
C GLY A 307 -3.14 20.04 -34.27
N LYS A 308 -3.56 20.18 -33.00
CA LYS A 308 -4.59 19.34 -32.38
C LYS A 308 -5.99 19.63 -32.96
N MET A 309 -6.73 18.55 -33.30
CA MET A 309 -8.05 18.64 -33.94
C MET A 309 -9.09 17.81 -33.15
N LYS A 310 -10.33 18.35 -33.04
CA LYS A 310 -11.45 17.63 -32.38
C LYS A 310 -12.09 16.59 -33.30
N GLN A 311 -12.12 16.88 -34.60
CA GLN A 311 -12.74 16.05 -35.63
C GLN A 311 -11.83 15.97 -36.85
N LYS A 312 -12.00 14.92 -37.66
CA LYS A 312 -11.43 14.85 -39.02
C LYS A 312 -12.05 15.94 -39.86
N GLY A 313 -11.30 16.47 -40.80
CA GLY A 313 -11.74 17.53 -41.72
C GLY A 313 -10.73 18.66 -41.83
N THR A 314 -11.20 19.88 -42.07
CA THR A 314 -10.33 21.04 -42.28
C THR A 314 -9.64 21.47 -41.01
N CYS A 315 -8.31 21.55 -40.99
CA CYS A 315 -7.54 21.98 -39.82
C CYS A 315 -7.80 23.45 -39.51
N PRO A 316 -8.17 23.80 -38.26
CA PRO A 316 -8.42 25.18 -37.83
C PRO A 316 -7.12 26.03 -37.81
N HIS A 317 -5.94 25.42 -37.81
CA HIS A 317 -4.65 26.12 -37.76
C HIS A 317 -4.03 26.40 -39.13
N CYS A 318 -4.12 25.47 -40.10
CA CYS A 318 -3.47 25.62 -41.38
C CYS A 318 -4.40 25.45 -42.60
N GLY A 319 -5.69 25.17 -42.39
CA GLY A 319 -6.66 24.98 -43.46
C GLY A 319 -6.56 23.65 -44.23
N ALA A 320 -5.59 22.79 -43.91
CA ALA A 320 -5.42 21.50 -44.60
C ALA A 320 -6.55 20.53 -44.29
N VAL A 321 -7.03 19.82 -45.31
CA VAL A 321 -8.07 18.80 -45.18
C VAL A 321 -7.41 17.49 -44.75
N ASN A 322 -7.86 16.94 -43.59
CA ASN A 322 -7.39 15.67 -43.03
C ASN A 322 -8.55 14.65 -43.09
N ALA A 323 -8.32 13.57 -43.82
CA ALA A 323 -9.29 12.49 -44.01
C ALA A 323 -9.37 11.51 -42.84
#